data_d4fa689e255d024f5b0fbfefef6cd18a
#
_entry.id   d4fa689e255d024f5b0fbfefef6cd18a
#
_cell.length_a   1.000
_cell.length_b   1.000
_cell.length_c   1.000
_cell.angle_alpha   90.00
_cell.angle_beta   90.00
_cell.angle_gamma   90.00
#
_symmetry.space_group_name_H-M   'P 1'
#
loop_
_entity.id
_entity.type
_entity.pdbx_description
1 polymer ?
#
loop_
_entity_poly.entity_id
_entity_poly.type
_entity_poly.pdbx_seq_one_letter_code
_entity_poly.pdbx_strand_id
1 'polypeptide(L)'
;MKRYTRRKSHKVKILFSLLFLIILCMMAGKVLNSDFTLLSLDNITHHVASEDNGWNLILVNRDSYIPDDYQVELTELSNGKKVDSRIYPELQEMFNDARAQGYGLFVREGYRTQEEQQQLMDEKIEAYENEGKSKSEAKKLAEQWVAIPGTSEHQLGIAVDINADTTKSS
;
A
#
# COMPACT_ATOMS: atom_id res chain seq x y z
N MET A 1 -47.16 66.11 -8.23
CA MET A 1 -45.95 65.47 -8.80
C MET A 1 -44.98 65.07 -7.70
N LYS A 2 -45.19 64.08 -6.85
CA LYS A 2 -44.22 63.65 -5.77
C LYS A 2 -44.50 62.24 -5.23
N ARG A 3 -44.75 61.21 -6.02
CA ARG A 3 -44.92 59.83 -5.52
C ARG A 3 -44.18 58.75 -6.29
N TYR A 4 -43.22 59.08 -7.21
CA TYR A 4 -42.60 58.08 -8.04
C TYR A 4 -41.20 57.64 -7.59
N THR A 5 -40.56 58.34 -6.71
CA THR A 5 -39.17 58.07 -6.31
C THR A 5 -39.00 57.06 -5.16
N ARG A 6 -40.02 56.79 -4.38
CA ARG A 6 -39.87 55.95 -3.17
C ARG A 6 -39.87 54.44 -3.41
N ARG A 7 -40.46 53.98 -4.50
CA ARG A 7 -40.58 52.55 -4.81
C ARG A 7 -39.31 51.95 -5.44
N LYS A 8 -38.47 52.72 -6.09
CA LYS A 8 -37.18 52.26 -6.64
C LYS A 8 -36.12 51.97 -5.58
N SER A 9 -36.10 52.75 -4.50
CA SER A 9 -35.11 52.59 -3.42
C SER A 9 -35.25 51.25 -2.65
N HIS A 10 -36.46 50.79 -2.43
CA HIS A 10 -36.67 49.51 -1.71
C HIS A 10 -36.31 48.30 -2.56
N LYS A 11 -36.63 48.30 -3.87
CA LYS A 11 -36.27 47.19 -4.76
C LYS A 11 -34.75 47.08 -4.94
N VAL A 12 -34.03 48.19 -5.00
CA VAL A 12 -32.58 48.21 -5.08
C VAL A 12 -31.94 47.70 -3.76
N LYS A 13 -32.42 48.09 -2.63
CA LYS A 13 -31.94 47.60 -1.33
C LYS A 13 -32.18 46.11 -1.13
N ILE A 14 -33.32 45.58 -1.58
CA ILE A 14 -33.62 44.13 -1.54
C ILE A 14 -32.68 43.37 -2.48
N LEU A 15 -32.41 43.91 -3.68
CA LEU A 15 -31.52 43.29 -4.63
C LEU A 15 -30.07 43.20 -4.10
N PHE A 16 -29.55 44.28 -3.50
CA PHE A 16 -28.25 44.29 -2.83
C PHE A 16 -28.15 43.34 -1.64
N SER A 17 -29.22 43.24 -0.84
CA SER A 17 -29.27 42.30 0.28
C SER A 17 -29.28 40.85 -0.17
N LEU A 18 -30.00 40.50 -1.23
CA LEU A 18 -29.97 39.17 -1.85
C LEU A 18 -28.62 38.83 -2.46
N LEU A 19 -27.99 39.77 -3.16
CA LEU A 19 -26.67 39.57 -3.74
C LEU A 19 -25.59 39.34 -2.64
N PHE A 20 -25.68 40.12 -1.55
CA PHE A 20 -24.78 39.95 -0.41
C PHE A 20 -24.96 38.58 0.28
N LEU A 21 -26.22 38.12 0.40
CA LEU A 21 -26.52 36.80 0.99
C LEU A 21 -25.97 35.66 0.10
N ILE A 22 -26.06 35.78 -1.24
CA ILE A 22 -25.53 34.80 -2.17
C ILE A 22 -24.01 34.76 -2.11
N ILE A 23 -23.34 35.93 -2.02
CA ILE A 23 -21.87 36.00 -1.88
C ILE A 23 -21.45 35.38 -0.54
N LEU A 24 -22.18 35.64 0.55
CA LEU A 24 -21.90 35.07 1.86
C LEU A 24 -22.04 33.52 1.85
N CYS A 25 -23.10 33.00 1.20
CA CYS A 25 -23.29 31.56 1.03
C CYS A 25 -22.20 30.93 0.15
N MET A 26 -21.78 31.61 -0.91
CA MET A 26 -20.66 31.12 -1.76
C MET A 26 -19.32 31.12 -1.02
N MET A 27 -19.08 32.12 -0.17
CA MET A 27 -17.88 32.17 0.67
C MET A 27 -17.91 31.11 1.77
N ALA A 28 -19.03 30.93 2.44
CA ALA A 28 -19.21 29.86 3.44
C ALA A 28 -19.08 28.45 2.81
N GLY A 29 -19.64 28.24 1.61
CA GLY A 29 -19.51 26.98 0.89
C GLY A 29 -18.06 26.67 0.45
N LYS A 30 -17.25 27.68 0.13
CA LYS A 30 -15.83 27.49 -0.18
C LYS A 30 -14.99 27.17 1.06
N VAL A 31 -15.28 27.80 2.20
CA VAL A 31 -14.58 27.53 3.47
C VAL A 31 -14.91 26.13 3.98
N LEU A 32 -16.19 25.73 3.93
CA LEU A 32 -16.60 24.38 4.35
C LEU A 32 -16.09 23.26 3.44
N ASN A 33 -15.82 23.55 2.14
CA ASN A 33 -15.36 22.53 1.20
C ASN A 33 -13.82 22.41 1.14
N SER A 34 -13.07 23.47 1.46
CA SER A 34 -11.60 23.44 1.44
C SER A 34 -11.04 22.76 2.70
N ASP A 35 -11.65 22.99 3.85
CA ASP A 35 -11.13 22.37 5.09
C ASP A 35 -11.53 20.91 5.25
N PHE A 36 -12.68 20.50 4.68
CA PHE A 36 -13.13 19.11 4.76
C PHE A 36 -12.34 18.17 3.83
N THR A 37 -11.92 18.64 2.64
CA THR A 37 -11.17 17.79 1.69
C THR A 37 -9.69 17.66 2.03
N LEU A 38 -9.05 18.70 2.56
CA LEU A 38 -7.62 18.65 2.89
C LEU A 38 -7.36 17.92 4.22
N LEU A 39 -8.21 18.10 5.23
CA LEU A 39 -8.07 17.40 6.52
C LEU A 39 -8.43 15.91 6.46
N SER A 40 -9.27 15.47 5.51
CA SER A 40 -9.66 14.05 5.46
C SER A 40 -8.69 13.19 4.65
N LEU A 41 -7.99 13.73 3.66
CA LEU A 41 -7.06 12.95 2.83
C LEU A 41 -5.66 12.85 3.46
N ASP A 42 -5.12 13.94 4.01
CA ASP A 42 -3.83 13.89 4.71
C ASP A 42 -3.89 13.07 6.01
N ASN A 43 -4.99 13.16 6.77
CA ASN A 43 -5.17 12.32 7.95
C ASN A 43 -5.38 10.84 7.63
N ILE A 44 -6.03 10.50 6.51
CA ILE A 44 -6.20 9.09 6.13
C ILE A 44 -4.88 8.49 5.67
N THR A 45 -4.06 9.21 4.91
CA THR A 45 -2.75 8.70 4.46
C THR A 45 -1.71 8.64 5.58
N HIS A 46 -1.71 9.60 6.52
CA HIS A 46 -0.82 9.57 7.67
C HIS A 46 -1.29 8.64 8.81
N HIS A 47 -2.60 8.46 9.01
CA HIS A 47 -3.09 7.51 10.01
C HIS A 47 -2.95 6.04 9.60
N VAL A 48 -2.96 5.71 8.31
CA VAL A 48 -2.67 4.34 7.83
C VAL A 48 -1.18 4.00 8.00
N ALA A 49 -0.31 5.02 8.07
CA ALA A 49 1.13 4.82 8.26
C ALA A 49 1.61 4.97 9.71
N SER A 50 0.78 5.50 10.64
CA SER A 50 1.22 5.85 12.00
C SER A 50 0.41 5.24 13.15
N GLU A 51 -0.67 4.52 12.90
CA GLU A 51 -1.21 3.64 13.93
C GLU A 51 -0.29 2.42 14.02
N ASP A 52 0.12 2.10 15.24
CA ASP A 52 0.84 0.86 15.57
C ASP A 52 -0.08 -0.34 15.30
N ASN A 53 -0.28 -0.62 14.01
CA ASN A 53 -1.05 -1.77 13.54
C ASN A 53 -0.36 -3.10 13.87
N GLY A 54 0.71 -3.03 14.69
CA GLY A 54 1.55 -4.15 15.00
C GLY A 54 2.52 -4.46 13.84
N TRP A 55 3.66 -5.01 14.18
CA TRP A 55 4.73 -5.39 13.26
C TRP A 55 4.30 -6.31 12.11
N ASN A 56 3.19 -7.04 12.27
CA ASN A 56 2.65 -8.02 11.32
C ASN A 56 1.53 -7.45 10.41
N LEU A 57 1.17 -6.18 10.55
CA LEU A 57 0.12 -5.52 9.78
C LEU A 57 0.65 -4.34 8.95
N ILE A 58 1.94 -4.33 8.64
CA ILE A 58 2.55 -3.32 7.77
C ILE A 58 2.02 -3.53 6.35
N LEU A 59 1.31 -2.53 5.83
CA LEU A 59 0.82 -2.55 4.46
C LEU A 59 1.98 -2.25 3.50
N VAL A 60 2.26 -3.18 2.60
CA VAL A 60 3.25 -3.01 1.52
C VAL A 60 2.60 -3.30 0.18
N ASN A 61 2.74 -2.38 -0.76
CA ASN A 61 2.30 -2.54 -2.14
C ASN A 61 2.99 -1.45 -3.00
N ARG A 62 2.68 -1.39 -4.31
CA ARG A 62 3.30 -0.39 -5.21
C ARG A 62 3.09 1.08 -4.82
N ASP A 63 2.11 1.37 -3.96
CA ASP A 63 1.78 2.72 -3.47
C ASP A 63 2.21 2.93 -2.00
N SER A 64 2.65 1.85 -1.32
CA SER A 64 3.08 1.84 0.08
C SER A 64 4.38 1.07 0.20
N TYR A 65 5.47 1.80 0.40
CA TYR A 65 6.80 1.21 0.57
C TYR A 65 7.04 0.77 2.00
N ILE A 66 7.98 -0.16 2.17
CA ILE A 66 8.49 -0.54 3.50
C ILE A 66 9.06 0.71 4.16
N PRO A 67 8.72 0.99 5.44
CA PRO A 67 9.27 2.14 6.17
C PRO A 67 10.81 2.12 6.18
N ASP A 68 11.44 3.29 6.01
CA ASP A 68 12.90 3.42 5.93
C ASP A 68 13.63 2.94 7.21
N ASP A 69 12.93 3.00 8.36
CA ASP A 69 13.43 2.57 9.66
C ASP A 69 13.03 1.13 10.02
N TYR A 70 12.40 0.40 9.10
CA TYR A 70 12.00 -0.99 9.35
C TYR A 70 13.22 -1.87 9.60
N GLN A 71 13.18 -2.58 10.73
CA GLN A 71 14.22 -3.52 11.12
C GLN A 71 13.60 -4.91 11.33
N VAL A 72 14.27 -5.94 10.83
CA VAL A 72 13.86 -7.32 10.98
C VAL A 72 15.00 -8.15 11.58
N GLU A 73 14.70 -8.89 12.63
CA GLU A 73 15.58 -9.93 13.14
C GLU A 73 15.25 -11.25 12.45
N LEU A 74 16.26 -11.87 11.85
CA LEU A 74 16.07 -13.03 10.99
C LEU A 74 16.53 -14.33 11.66
N THR A 75 15.70 -15.37 11.57
CA THR A 75 16.05 -16.76 11.87
C THR A 75 16.29 -17.50 10.56
N GLU A 76 17.44 -18.19 10.47
CA GLU A 76 17.77 -19.06 9.34
C GLU A 76 17.15 -20.45 9.54
N LEU A 77 16.46 -20.93 8.51
CA LEU A 77 15.84 -22.25 8.46
C LEU A 77 16.86 -23.30 8.01
N SER A 78 16.57 -24.58 8.23
CA SER A 78 17.46 -25.70 7.89
C SER A 78 17.84 -25.81 6.41
N ASN A 79 17.09 -25.16 5.53
CA ASN A 79 17.36 -25.11 4.08
C ASN A 79 18.03 -23.80 3.65
N GLY A 80 18.51 -22.98 4.60
CA GLY A 80 19.19 -21.72 4.34
C GLY A 80 18.27 -20.52 4.04
N LYS A 81 16.94 -20.72 3.96
CA LYS A 81 16.00 -19.61 3.85
C LYS A 81 15.87 -18.90 5.19
N LYS A 82 15.54 -17.61 5.17
CA LYS A 82 15.40 -16.80 6.38
C LYS A 82 13.99 -16.29 6.52
N VAL A 83 13.56 -16.12 7.76
CA VAL A 83 12.25 -15.56 8.11
C VAL A 83 12.42 -14.62 9.31
N ASP A 84 11.46 -13.72 9.51
CA ASP A 84 11.38 -12.93 10.73
C ASP A 84 11.33 -13.87 11.95
N SER A 85 12.21 -13.63 12.93
CA SER A 85 12.32 -14.47 14.13
C SER A 85 11.01 -14.56 14.91
N ARG A 86 10.14 -13.55 14.77
CA ARG A 86 8.84 -13.48 15.46
C ARG A 86 7.81 -14.48 14.93
N ILE A 87 7.89 -14.84 13.62
CA ILE A 87 6.98 -15.84 13.04
C ILE A 87 7.49 -17.27 13.14
N TYR A 88 8.77 -17.44 13.51
CA TYR A 88 9.42 -18.76 13.47
C TYR A 88 8.74 -19.82 14.37
N PRO A 89 8.31 -19.53 15.61
CA PRO A 89 7.64 -20.53 16.47
C PRO A 89 6.35 -21.08 15.82
N GLU A 90 5.47 -20.22 15.37
CA GLU A 90 4.18 -20.58 14.77
C GLU A 90 4.37 -21.29 13.42
N LEU A 91 5.38 -20.87 12.64
CA LEU A 91 5.76 -21.55 11.40
C LEU A 91 6.23 -22.98 11.67
N GLN A 92 7.00 -23.21 12.74
CA GLN A 92 7.45 -24.55 13.16
C GLN A 92 6.27 -25.40 13.66
N GLU A 93 5.35 -24.84 14.42
CA GLU A 93 4.14 -25.54 14.87
C GLU A 93 3.29 -25.97 13.66
N MET A 94 3.02 -25.08 12.74
CA MET A 94 2.32 -25.40 11.48
C MET A 94 2.98 -26.54 10.71
N PHE A 95 4.31 -26.56 10.61
CA PHE A 95 5.06 -27.63 9.94
C PHE A 95 5.02 -28.95 10.72
N ASN A 96 5.00 -28.91 12.05
CA ASN A 96 4.85 -30.09 12.88
C ASN A 96 3.46 -30.72 12.72
N ASP A 97 2.43 -29.89 12.71
CA ASP A 97 1.04 -30.35 12.51
C ASP A 97 0.82 -30.96 11.13
N ALA A 98 1.38 -30.31 10.09
CA ALA A 98 1.34 -30.87 8.74
C ALA A 98 2.05 -32.24 8.67
N ARG A 99 3.22 -32.36 9.31
CA ARG A 99 3.98 -33.61 9.37
C ARG A 99 3.23 -34.69 10.13
N ALA A 100 2.55 -34.37 11.22
CA ALA A 100 1.71 -35.30 11.97
C ALA A 100 0.54 -35.85 11.13
N GLN A 101 0.12 -35.10 10.11
CA GLN A 101 -0.91 -35.50 9.15
C GLN A 101 -0.33 -36.18 7.89
N GLY A 102 0.98 -36.41 7.83
CA GLY A 102 1.65 -37.09 6.71
C GLY A 102 2.11 -36.14 5.58
N TYR A 103 2.01 -34.81 5.79
CA TYR A 103 2.47 -33.83 4.79
C TYR A 103 3.88 -33.37 5.09
N GLY A 104 4.80 -33.50 4.10
CA GLY A 104 6.10 -32.86 4.14
C GLY A 104 6.01 -31.46 3.54
N LEU A 105 6.27 -30.41 4.31
CA LEU A 105 6.30 -29.04 3.83
C LEU A 105 7.69 -28.45 4.00
N PHE A 106 8.04 -27.50 3.11
CA PHE A 106 9.25 -26.70 3.24
C PHE A 106 9.04 -25.29 2.73
N VAL A 107 9.78 -24.34 3.29
CA VAL A 107 9.79 -22.95 2.81
C VAL A 107 10.61 -22.91 1.52
N ARG A 108 9.97 -22.59 0.41
CA ARG A 108 10.62 -22.38 -0.87
C ARG A 108 11.28 -21.01 -0.94
N GLU A 109 10.57 -19.97 -0.46
CA GLU A 109 11.07 -18.60 -0.39
C GLU A 109 10.65 -17.96 0.93
N GLY A 110 11.53 -17.18 1.54
CA GLY A 110 11.31 -16.44 2.78
C GLY A 110 11.70 -14.98 2.63
N TYR A 111 12.47 -14.45 3.58
CA TYR A 111 13.00 -13.10 3.52
C TYR A 111 13.83 -12.88 2.26
N ARG A 112 13.66 -11.70 1.67
CA ARG A 112 14.41 -11.25 0.50
C ARG A 112 14.96 -9.85 0.74
N THR A 113 16.25 -9.64 0.47
CA THR A 113 16.86 -8.31 0.56
C THR A 113 16.39 -7.39 -0.58
N GLN A 114 16.70 -6.11 -0.44
CA GLN A 114 16.42 -5.10 -1.49
C GLN A 114 17.15 -5.46 -2.79
N GLU A 115 18.40 -5.92 -2.69
CA GLU A 115 19.25 -6.30 -3.81
C GLU A 115 18.70 -7.54 -4.52
N GLU A 116 18.28 -8.56 -3.77
CA GLU A 116 17.67 -9.78 -4.32
C GLU A 116 16.35 -9.47 -5.04
N GLN A 117 15.52 -8.57 -4.46
CA GLN A 117 14.30 -8.13 -5.11
C GLN A 117 14.58 -7.36 -6.40
N GLN A 118 15.61 -6.51 -6.41
CA GLN A 118 16.03 -5.80 -7.63
C GLN A 118 16.52 -6.77 -8.69
N GLN A 119 17.35 -7.73 -8.32
CA GLN A 119 17.83 -8.75 -9.24
C GLN A 119 16.68 -9.53 -9.89
N LEU A 120 15.68 -9.94 -9.10
CA LEU A 120 14.50 -10.63 -9.59
C LEU A 120 13.71 -9.78 -10.60
N MET A 121 13.62 -8.48 -10.35
CA MET A 121 13.00 -7.53 -11.28
C MET A 121 13.79 -7.41 -12.58
N ASP A 122 15.10 -7.28 -12.49
CA ASP A 122 15.99 -7.15 -13.64
C ASP A 122 15.96 -8.41 -14.52
N GLU A 123 16.02 -9.58 -13.91
CA GLU A 123 15.88 -10.88 -14.61
C GLU A 123 14.54 -10.98 -15.34
N LYS A 124 13.46 -10.50 -14.72
CA LYS A 124 12.14 -10.53 -15.35
C LYS A 124 12.02 -9.56 -16.51
N ILE A 125 12.63 -8.36 -16.40
CA ILE A 125 12.73 -7.39 -17.50
C ILE A 125 13.52 -7.98 -18.65
N GLU A 126 14.71 -8.55 -18.40
CA GLU A 126 15.56 -9.16 -19.40
C GLU A 126 14.82 -10.30 -20.14
N ALA A 127 14.07 -11.12 -19.43
CA ALA A 127 13.27 -12.17 -20.05
C ALA A 127 12.28 -11.61 -21.09
N TYR A 128 11.57 -10.52 -20.77
CA TYR A 128 10.68 -9.89 -21.74
C TYR A 128 11.40 -9.16 -22.87
N GLU A 129 12.57 -8.57 -22.62
CA GLU A 129 13.43 -8.00 -23.70
C GLU A 129 13.88 -9.10 -24.67
N ASN A 130 14.24 -10.28 -24.18
CA ASN A 130 14.60 -11.45 -24.97
C ASN A 130 13.41 -12.00 -25.81
N GLU A 131 12.17 -11.75 -25.34
CA GLU A 131 10.94 -12.00 -26.11
C GLU A 131 10.66 -10.93 -27.19
N GLY A 132 11.55 -9.93 -27.33
CA GLY A 132 11.43 -8.85 -28.31
C GLY A 132 10.63 -7.63 -27.85
N LYS A 133 10.34 -7.51 -26.55
CA LYS A 133 9.70 -6.33 -26.01
C LYS A 133 10.68 -5.17 -25.90
N SER A 134 10.18 -3.95 -26.09
CA SER A 134 10.98 -2.77 -25.77
C SER A 134 11.24 -2.68 -24.26
N LYS A 135 12.33 -2.06 -23.85
CA LYS A 135 12.69 -1.89 -22.43
C LYS A 135 11.56 -1.29 -21.59
N SER A 136 10.83 -0.31 -22.12
CA SER A 136 9.69 0.31 -21.43
C SER A 136 8.52 -0.65 -21.29
N GLU A 137 8.24 -1.48 -22.29
CA GLU A 137 7.17 -2.48 -22.26
C GLU A 137 7.56 -3.65 -21.36
N ALA A 138 8.78 -4.14 -21.45
CA ALA A 138 9.34 -5.20 -20.62
C ALA A 138 9.23 -4.84 -19.12
N LYS A 139 9.61 -3.62 -18.75
CA LYS A 139 9.47 -3.12 -17.37
C LYS A 139 8.01 -3.13 -16.90
N LYS A 140 7.08 -2.60 -17.69
CA LYS A 140 5.65 -2.59 -17.34
C LYS A 140 5.08 -4.00 -17.18
N LEU A 141 5.53 -4.96 -18.00
CA LEU A 141 5.12 -6.34 -17.89
C LEU A 141 5.73 -7.02 -16.66
N ALA A 142 7.01 -6.77 -16.38
CA ALA A 142 7.69 -7.30 -15.21
C ALA A 142 7.01 -6.85 -13.90
N GLU A 143 6.65 -5.57 -13.79
CA GLU A 143 5.95 -4.99 -12.63
C GLU A 143 4.54 -5.58 -12.38
N GLN A 144 3.99 -6.36 -13.30
CA GLN A 144 2.74 -7.09 -13.08
C GLN A 144 2.95 -8.42 -12.34
N TRP A 145 4.18 -8.94 -12.33
CA TRP A 145 4.53 -10.25 -11.78
C TRP A 145 5.52 -10.18 -10.62
N VAL A 146 6.34 -9.15 -10.61
CA VAL A 146 7.38 -8.93 -9.60
C VAL A 146 7.10 -7.61 -8.90
N ALA A 147 7.06 -7.65 -7.59
CA ALA A 147 6.92 -6.43 -6.79
C ALA A 147 8.13 -5.51 -7.00
N ILE A 148 7.87 -4.21 -7.06
CA ILE A 148 8.93 -3.20 -7.11
C ILE A 148 9.80 -3.31 -5.86
N PRO A 149 11.15 -3.22 -5.94
CA PRO A 149 11.99 -3.23 -4.76
C PRO A 149 11.53 -2.21 -3.70
N GLY A 150 11.40 -2.67 -2.46
CA GLY A 150 10.81 -1.89 -1.36
C GLY A 150 9.29 -2.02 -1.21
N THR A 151 8.62 -2.84 -2.04
CA THR A 151 7.16 -3.04 -2.00
C THR A 151 6.75 -4.52 -1.94
N SER A 152 7.69 -5.41 -1.61
CA SER A 152 7.44 -6.84 -1.49
C SER A 152 7.30 -7.25 -0.02
N GLU A 153 6.27 -8.02 0.31
CA GLU A 153 6.06 -8.58 1.65
C GLU A 153 7.20 -9.53 2.08
N HIS A 154 7.90 -10.16 1.12
CA HIS A 154 9.10 -10.95 1.40
C HIS A 154 10.23 -10.11 2.03
N GLN A 155 10.29 -8.81 1.75
CA GLN A 155 11.27 -7.91 2.35
C GLN A 155 10.94 -7.53 3.81
N LEU A 156 9.71 -7.82 4.28
CA LEU A 156 9.35 -7.72 5.69
C LEU A 156 9.79 -8.97 6.49
N GLY A 157 10.10 -10.08 5.82
CA GLY A 157 10.45 -11.35 6.46
C GLY A 157 9.27 -12.16 6.99
N ILE A 158 8.04 -11.66 6.88
CA ILE A 158 6.82 -12.31 7.38
C ILE A 158 6.04 -13.07 6.31
N ALA A 159 6.37 -12.90 5.04
CA ALA A 159 5.81 -13.67 3.95
C ALA A 159 6.70 -14.86 3.60
N VAL A 160 6.08 -16.02 3.39
CA VAL A 160 6.76 -17.25 3.01
C VAL A 160 6.01 -17.99 1.90
N ASP A 161 6.74 -18.46 0.90
CA ASP A 161 6.22 -19.43 -0.06
C ASP A 161 6.51 -20.83 0.46
N ILE A 162 5.47 -21.65 0.54
CA ILE A 162 5.55 -23.02 1.06
C ILE A 162 5.18 -24.00 -0.04
N ASN A 163 6.04 -25.01 -0.22
CA ASN A 163 5.76 -26.12 -1.13
C ASN A 163 5.68 -27.45 -0.36
N ALA A 164 4.94 -28.40 -0.94
CA ALA A 164 4.94 -29.77 -0.46
C ALA A 164 6.18 -30.51 -0.97
N ASP A 165 6.80 -31.30 -0.09
CA ASP A 165 7.85 -32.26 -0.45
C ASP A 165 7.20 -33.53 -1.01
N THR A 166 7.10 -33.59 -2.33
CA THR A 166 6.49 -34.74 -3.02
C THR A 166 7.34 -36.00 -2.97
N THR A 167 8.58 -35.94 -2.47
CA THR A 167 9.49 -37.11 -2.38
C THR A 167 9.24 -37.97 -1.15
N LYS A 168 8.39 -37.52 -0.21
CA LYS A 168 8.09 -38.21 1.04
C LYS A 168 6.67 -38.78 1.16
N SER A 169 5.92 -38.78 0.06
CA SER A 169 4.59 -39.42 0.01
C SER A 169 4.74 -40.89 -0.40
N SER A 170 5.04 -41.74 0.54
CA SER A 170 4.89 -43.22 0.45
C SER A 170 4.79 -43.81 1.84
#